data_98e605d247d2cda37b31e73de4f906a4
#
_entry.id   98e605d247d2cda37b31e73de4f906a4
#
_cell.length_a   1.000
_cell.length_b   1.000
_cell.length_c   1.000
_cell.angle_alpha   90.00
_cell.angle_beta   90.00
_cell.angle_gamma   90.00
#
_symmetry.space_group_name_H-M   'P 1'
#
loop_
_entity.id
_entity.type
_entity.pdbx_description
1 polymer ?
#
loop_
_entity_poly.entity_id
_entity_poly.type
_entity_poly.pdbx_seq_one_letter_code
_entity_poly.pdbx_strand_id
1 'polypeptide(L)'
;MPKIIVRRLEREDLETRVAWFNDPSVYGQMTIDIPVSLAGTEEWFSQNRLNRSRADFCFFTQNEEGAMSRIAMCGLVDIDLHHRRAELYVVVNPQMTGRGIGKTAVQWLCNYGFSELNLLKTYLFTVPQNQRAQHLYERTGFVLEGILRQHVCHRGRFTDRCVYGILRDEWLEQQWRDECVVKLEVPT
;
A
#
# COMPACT_ATOMS: atom_id res chain seq x y z
N MET A 1 -4.24 -6.13 -21.13
CA MET A 1 -3.50 -5.44 -20.04
C MET A 1 -2.31 -6.30 -19.66
N PRO A 2 -1.14 -5.73 -19.34
CA PRO A 2 -0.03 -6.53 -18.88
C PRO A 2 -0.43 -7.35 -17.65
N LYS A 3 0.08 -8.57 -17.56
CA LYS A 3 -0.17 -9.47 -16.43
C LYS A 3 0.45 -8.85 -15.19
N ILE A 4 -0.35 -8.63 -14.14
CA ILE A 4 0.14 -8.18 -12.82
C ILE A 4 0.34 -9.41 -11.95
N ILE A 5 1.51 -9.48 -11.35
CA ILE A 5 1.97 -10.56 -10.47
C ILE A 5 2.25 -9.96 -9.10
N VAL A 6 1.84 -10.64 -8.05
CA VAL A 6 2.06 -10.21 -6.65
C VAL A 6 2.75 -11.34 -5.90
N ARG A 7 3.78 -10.99 -5.14
CA ARG A 7 4.38 -11.86 -4.13
C ARG A 7 4.68 -11.09 -2.85
N ARG A 8 5.03 -11.80 -1.81
CA ARG A 8 5.56 -11.20 -0.59
C ARG A 8 6.81 -10.39 -0.90
N LEU A 9 7.00 -9.31 -0.14
CA LEU A 9 8.24 -8.53 -0.18
C LEU A 9 9.40 -9.42 0.27
N GLU A 10 10.45 -9.45 -0.53
CA GLU A 10 11.66 -10.25 -0.29
C GLU A 10 12.90 -9.36 -0.15
N ARG A 11 14.01 -9.95 0.33
CA ARG A 11 15.27 -9.23 0.53
C ARG A 11 15.76 -8.53 -0.74
N GLU A 12 15.57 -9.15 -1.90
CA GLU A 12 15.96 -8.60 -3.21
C GLU A 12 15.19 -7.33 -3.64
N ASP A 13 14.12 -6.98 -2.92
CA ASP A 13 13.32 -5.78 -3.18
C ASP A 13 13.82 -4.57 -2.39
N LEU A 14 14.69 -4.77 -1.39
CA LEU A 14 15.02 -3.74 -0.41
C LEU A 14 15.80 -2.57 -1.02
N GLU A 15 16.70 -2.81 -1.97
CA GLU A 15 17.39 -1.72 -2.69
C GLU A 15 16.39 -0.85 -3.45
N THR A 16 15.45 -1.47 -4.15
CA THR A 16 14.38 -0.74 -4.85
C THR A 16 13.49 0.02 -3.86
N ARG A 17 13.17 -0.59 -2.71
CA ARG A 17 12.43 0.08 -1.65
C ARG A 17 13.15 1.33 -1.16
N VAL A 18 14.45 1.25 -0.86
CA VAL A 18 15.27 2.40 -0.44
C VAL A 18 15.26 3.49 -1.50
N ALA A 19 15.45 3.13 -2.77
CA ALA A 19 15.43 4.10 -3.87
C ALA A 19 14.07 4.82 -3.98
N TRP A 20 12.96 4.08 -3.90
CA TRP A 20 11.63 4.69 -4.00
C TRP A 20 11.28 5.55 -2.78
N PHE A 21 11.62 5.10 -1.57
CA PHE A 21 11.30 5.84 -0.35
C PHE A 21 12.15 7.12 -0.21
N ASN A 22 13.31 7.18 -0.87
CA ASN A 22 14.13 8.40 -0.96
C ASN A 22 13.79 9.28 -2.18
N ASP A 23 12.84 8.87 -3.03
CA ASP A 23 12.38 9.71 -4.13
C ASP A 23 11.51 10.87 -3.63
N PRO A 24 11.78 12.13 -4.04
CA PRO A 24 11.02 13.30 -3.60
C PRO A 24 9.52 13.20 -3.84
N SER A 25 9.09 12.55 -4.93
CA SER A 25 7.68 12.37 -5.25
C SER A 25 6.98 11.38 -4.32
N VAL A 26 7.71 10.49 -3.68
CA VAL A 26 7.22 9.52 -2.70
C VAL A 26 7.25 10.09 -1.30
N TYR A 27 8.44 10.45 -0.78
CA TYR A 27 8.53 10.94 0.60
C TYR A 27 7.83 12.28 0.83
N GLY A 28 7.60 13.05 -0.24
CA GLY A 28 6.79 14.27 -0.18
C GLY A 28 5.33 14.03 0.18
N GLN A 29 4.82 12.82 0.01
CA GLN A 29 3.43 12.42 0.25
C GLN A 29 3.25 11.44 1.41
N MET A 30 4.35 10.99 2.01
CA MET A 30 4.37 10.02 3.11
C MET A 30 4.95 10.63 4.37
N THR A 31 4.58 10.06 5.51
CA THR A 31 5.15 10.42 6.83
C THR A 31 6.20 9.39 7.24
N ILE A 32 7.33 9.39 6.51
CA ILE A 32 8.47 8.51 6.77
C ILE A 32 9.70 9.34 7.13
N ASP A 33 10.54 8.79 7.96
CA ASP A 33 11.84 9.37 8.27
C ASP A 33 12.81 9.17 7.12
N ILE A 34 13.43 10.25 6.66
CA ILE A 34 14.39 10.25 5.56
C ILE A 34 15.73 10.86 6.04
N PRO A 35 16.86 10.44 5.46
CA PRO A 35 16.99 9.43 4.40
C PRO A 35 16.82 7.99 4.91
N VAL A 36 16.12 7.17 4.13
CA VAL A 36 16.03 5.73 4.36
C VAL A 36 17.34 5.07 3.93
N SER A 37 17.99 4.30 4.82
CA SER A 37 19.23 3.58 4.50
C SER A 37 18.97 2.12 4.18
N LEU A 38 19.86 1.50 3.38
CA LEU A 38 19.77 0.08 3.09
C LEU A 38 19.91 -0.76 4.36
N ALA A 39 20.92 -0.46 5.19
CA ALA A 39 21.15 -1.17 6.45
C ALA A 39 19.93 -1.10 7.40
N GLY A 40 19.34 0.10 7.56
CA GLY A 40 18.12 0.26 8.36
C GLY A 40 16.92 -0.49 7.77
N THR A 41 16.81 -0.56 6.43
CA THR A 41 15.77 -1.31 5.74
C THR A 41 15.96 -2.83 5.88
N GLU A 42 17.18 -3.33 5.85
CA GLU A 42 17.51 -4.74 6.11
C GLU A 42 17.18 -5.16 7.53
N GLU A 43 17.52 -4.31 8.51
CA GLU A 43 17.17 -4.55 9.91
C GLU A 43 15.65 -4.55 10.09
N TRP A 44 14.96 -3.52 9.56
CA TRP A 44 13.50 -3.48 9.55
C TRP A 44 12.90 -4.75 8.92
N PHE A 45 13.41 -5.22 7.78
CA PHE A 45 12.94 -6.44 7.11
C PHE A 45 13.14 -7.67 7.99
N SER A 46 14.33 -7.81 8.59
CA SER A 46 14.68 -8.92 9.46
C SER A 46 13.73 -9.03 10.67
N GLN A 47 13.36 -7.89 11.27
CA GLN A 47 12.44 -7.82 12.39
C GLN A 47 10.97 -8.07 11.98
N ASN A 48 10.60 -7.71 10.76
CA ASN A 48 9.20 -7.68 10.33
C ASN A 48 8.78 -8.84 9.41
N ARG A 49 9.69 -9.59 8.81
CA ARG A 49 9.36 -10.71 7.91
C ARG A 49 8.50 -11.81 8.53
N LEU A 50 8.55 -11.98 9.84
CA LEU A 50 7.73 -12.94 10.61
C LEU A 50 6.67 -12.26 11.48
N ASN A 51 6.55 -10.94 11.40
CA ASN A 51 5.58 -10.19 12.17
C ASN A 51 4.16 -10.41 11.62
N ARG A 52 3.31 -11.06 12.41
CA ARG A 52 1.92 -11.36 12.02
C ARG A 52 1.01 -10.15 11.97
N SER A 53 1.44 -9.00 12.55
CA SER A 53 0.68 -7.76 12.47
C SER A 53 0.92 -6.98 11.16
N ARG A 54 1.64 -7.60 10.20
CA ARG A 54 1.86 -6.98 8.89
C ARG A 54 1.99 -7.99 7.75
N ALA A 55 1.67 -7.50 6.56
CA ALA A 55 1.75 -8.27 5.34
C ALA A 55 2.21 -7.34 4.21
N ASP A 56 3.49 -7.43 3.84
CA ASP A 56 4.10 -6.59 2.82
C ASP A 56 4.21 -7.35 1.49
N PHE A 57 3.91 -6.67 0.38
CA PHE A 57 3.88 -7.24 -0.97
C PHE A 57 4.61 -6.36 -1.97
N CYS A 58 5.17 -7.00 -2.99
CA CYS A 58 5.72 -6.37 -4.17
C CYS A 58 4.89 -6.76 -5.40
N PHE A 59 4.52 -5.78 -6.20
CA PHE A 59 3.76 -5.92 -7.44
C PHE A 59 4.68 -5.80 -8.64
N PHE A 60 4.50 -6.68 -9.59
CA PHE A 60 5.26 -6.74 -10.82
C PHE A 60 4.35 -6.69 -12.03
N THR A 61 4.87 -6.17 -13.12
CA THR A 61 4.34 -6.40 -14.46
C THR A 61 5.33 -7.24 -15.25
N GLN A 62 4.82 -8.12 -16.10
CA GLN A 62 5.61 -8.95 -16.98
C GLN A 62 5.43 -8.46 -18.42
N ASN A 63 6.53 -8.22 -19.13
CA ASN A 63 6.48 -7.92 -20.56
C ASN A 63 6.34 -9.20 -21.41
N GLU A 64 6.22 -9.06 -22.72
CA GLU A 64 6.04 -10.18 -23.66
C GLU A 64 7.27 -11.11 -23.69
N GLU A 65 8.45 -10.63 -23.34
CA GLU A 65 9.70 -11.37 -23.27
C GLU A 65 9.87 -12.09 -21.90
N GLY A 66 8.91 -11.92 -20.99
CA GLY A 66 8.93 -12.53 -19.66
C GLY A 66 9.69 -11.72 -18.58
N ALA A 67 10.28 -10.57 -18.94
CA ALA A 67 10.99 -9.75 -17.97
C ALA A 67 10.03 -9.08 -16.97
N MET A 68 10.40 -9.16 -15.69
CA MET A 68 9.62 -8.65 -14.56
C MET A 68 10.09 -7.24 -14.16
N SER A 69 9.14 -6.33 -14.04
CA SER A 69 9.41 -4.96 -13.55
C SER A 69 8.58 -4.68 -12.32
N ARG A 70 9.22 -4.17 -11.25
CA ARG A 70 8.53 -3.76 -10.01
C ARG A 70 7.71 -2.51 -10.27
N ILE A 71 6.41 -2.55 -9.96
CA ILE A 71 5.47 -1.45 -10.24
C ILE A 71 4.87 -0.83 -8.98
N ALA A 72 4.77 -1.57 -7.88
CA ALA A 72 4.36 -1.05 -6.58
C ALA A 72 4.89 -1.92 -5.43
N MET A 73 5.01 -1.31 -4.26
CA MET A 73 5.15 -1.95 -2.96
C MET A 73 4.00 -1.51 -2.09
N CYS A 74 3.34 -2.44 -1.44
CA CYS A 74 2.15 -2.15 -0.65
C CYS A 74 1.98 -3.18 0.45
N GLY A 75 1.06 -2.92 1.37
CA GLY A 75 0.81 -3.88 2.43
C GLY A 75 -0.32 -3.49 3.36
N LEU A 76 -0.62 -4.44 4.23
CA LEU A 76 -1.43 -4.24 5.42
C LEU A 76 -0.51 -4.21 6.64
N VAL A 77 -0.65 -3.20 7.49
CA VAL A 77 0.09 -3.05 8.74
C VAL A 77 -0.89 -2.85 9.87
N ASP A 78 -0.41 -2.97 11.10
CA ASP A 78 -1.26 -2.92 12.29
C ASP A 78 -2.47 -3.87 12.18
N ILE A 79 -2.21 -5.07 11.61
CA ILE A 79 -3.22 -6.12 11.48
C ILE A 79 -3.63 -6.55 12.89
N ASP A 80 -4.85 -6.19 13.25
CA ASP A 80 -5.49 -6.54 14.51
C ASP A 80 -6.61 -7.55 14.23
N LEU A 81 -6.32 -8.82 14.45
CA LEU A 81 -7.28 -9.90 14.22
C LEU A 81 -8.38 -9.95 15.29
N HIS A 82 -8.16 -9.35 16.46
CA HIS A 82 -9.20 -9.25 17.50
C HIS A 82 -10.28 -8.24 17.10
N HIS A 83 -9.85 -7.03 16.68
CA HIS A 83 -10.76 -6.00 16.19
C HIS A 83 -11.03 -6.12 14.67
N ARG A 84 -10.39 -7.08 13.99
CA ARG A 84 -10.55 -7.40 12.57
C ARG A 84 -10.36 -6.19 11.66
N ARG A 85 -9.27 -5.46 11.88
CA ARG A 85 -8.91 -4.25 11.12
C ARG A 85 -7.43 -4.23 10.77
N ALA A 86 -7.06 -3.47 9.73
CA ALA A 86 -5.67 -3.22 9.36
C ALA A 86 -5.52 -1.87 8.67
N GLU A 87 -4.36 -1.22 8.81
CA GLU A 87 -3.96 -0.07 8.02
C GLU A 87 -3.39 -0.54 6.67
N LEU A 88 -3.79 0.12 5.60
CA LEU A 88 -3.32 -0.13 4.23
C LEU A 88 -2.33 0.96 3.81
N TYR A 89 -1.22 0.55 3.19
CA TYR A 89 -0.31 1.49 2.53
C TYR A 89 0.02 1.05 1.09
N VAL A 90 0.27 2.03 0.22
CA VAL A 90 0.69 1.78 -1.17
C VAL A 90 1.76 2.79 -1.58
N VAL A 91 2.84 2.28 -2.16
CA VAL A 91 3.90 3.06 -2.82
C VAL A 91 4.00 2.57 -4.27
N VAL A 92 3.69 3.44 -5.21
CA VAL A 92 3.81 3.16 -6.65
C VAL A 92 5.20 3.57 -7.11
N ASN A 93 5.78 2.80 -8.03
CA ASN A 93 7.02 3.16 -8.70
C ASN A 93 6.93 4.62 -9.21
N PRO A 94 7.83 5.53 -8.76
CA PRO A 94 7.79 6.94 -9.12
C PRO A 94 7.70 7.21 -10.63
N GLN A 95 8.35 6.35 -11.42
CA GLN A 95 8.39 6.47 -12.89
C GLN A 95 7.12 5.94 -13.59
N MET A 96 6.22 5.28 -12.85
CA MET A 96 5.03 4.61 -13.39
C MET A 96 3.71 5.16 -12.83
N THR A 97 3.75 6.32 -12.23
CA THR A 97 2.56 6.97 -11.66
C THR A 97 1.54 7.35 -12.77
N GLY A 98 0.25 7.41 -12.42
CA GLY A 98 -0.82 7.80 -13.39
C GLY A 98 -1.38 6.66 -14.23
N ARG A 99 -0.87 5.44 -14.08
CA ARG A 99 -1.24 4.26 -14.88
C ARG A 99 -2.27 3.33 -14.22
N GLY A 100 -2.95 3.78 -13.16
CA GLY A 100 -3.93 2.95 -12.44
C GLY A 100 -3.35 1.94 -11.44
N ILE A 101 -2.01 1.82 -11.35
CA ILE A 101 -1.32 0.83 -10.51
C ILE A 101 -1.75 0.96 -9.03
N GLY A 102 -1.81 2.19 -8.51
CA GLY A 102 -2.24 2.44 -7.14
C GLY A 102 -3.67 1.95 -6.87
N LYS A 103 -4.59 2.17 -7.84
CA LYS A 103 -5.96 1.65 -7.75
C LYS A 103 -5.96 0.13 -7.66
N THR A 104 -5.26 -0.54 -8.56
CA THR A 104 -5.16 -2.01 -8.57
C THR A 104 -4.57 -2.55 -7.25
N ALA A 105 -3.52 -1.91 -6.72
CA ALA A 105 -2.92 -2.32 -5.45
C ALA A 105 -3.88 -2.16 -4.26
N VAL A 106 -4.61 -1.04 -4.17
CA VAL A 106 -5.62 -0.81 -3.12
C VAL A 106 -6.72 -1.85 -3.19
N GLN A 107 -7.28 -2.08 -4.39
CA GLN A 107 -8.35 -3.06 -4.61
C GLN A 107 -7.90 -4.47 -4.22
N TRP A 108 -6.70 -4.87 -4.62
CA TRP A 108 -6.14 -6.17 -4.28
C TRP A 108 -5.92 -6.34 -2.78
N LEU A 109 -5.39 -5.30 -2.09
CA LEU A 109 -5.20 -5.34 -0.64
C LEU A 109 -6.53 -5.43 0.12
N CYS A 110 -7.58 -4.75 -0.35
CA CYS A 110 -8.92 -4.90 0.21
C CYS A 110 -9.42 -6.34 0.05
N ASN A 111 -9.30 -6.90 -1.16
CA ASN A 111 -9.68 -8.30 -1.40
C ASN A 111 -8.88 -9.26 -0.49
N TYR A 112 -7.57 -9.07 -0.37
CA TYR A 112 -6.73 -9.86 0.52
C TYR A 112 -7.15 -9.70 2.00
N GLY A 113 -7.36 -8.49 2.46
CA GLY A 113 -7.75 -8.22 3.84
C GLY A 113 -9.13 -8.81 4.20
N PHE A 114 -10.11 -8.64 3.34
CA PHE A 114 -11.47 -9.10 3.61
C PHE A 114 -11.68 -10.59 3.35
N SER A 115 -11.07 -11.15 2.31
CA SER A 115 -11.25 -12.57 1.94
C SER A 115 -10.30 -13.49 2.69
N GLU A 116 -9.00 -13.16 2.75
CA GLU A 116 -7.99 -14.05 3.34
C GLU A 116 -7.82 -13.85 4.85
N LEU A 117 -7.84 -12.59 5.31
CA LEU A 117 -7.65 -12.28 6.72
C LEU A 117 -8.97 -12.10 7.49
N ASN A 118 -10.12 -12.20 6.79
CA ASN A 118 -11.45 -12.04 7.37
C ASN A 118 -11.61 -10.74 8.16
N LEU A 119 -11.02 -9.64 7.70
CA LEU A 119 -11.16 -8.34 8.33
C LEU A 119 -12.59 -7.81 8.22
N LEU A 120 -12.96 -6.87 9.10
CA LEU A 120 -14.20 -6.08 9.03
C LEU A 120 -13.95 -4.69 8.46
N LYS A 121 -12.71 -4.20 8.57
CA LYS A 121 -12.36 -2.85 8.14
C LYS A 121 -10.92 -2.80 7.65
N THR A 122 -10.69 -2.10 6.54
CA THR A 122 -9.37 -1.57 6.22
C THR A 122 -9.42 -0.05 6.24
N TYR A 123 -8.35 0.57 6.74
CA TYR A 123 -8.24 2.03 6.80
C TYR A 123 -6.86 2.47 6.34
N LEU A 124 -6.73 3.74 6.08
CA LEU A 124 -5.47 4.33 5.67
C LEU A 124 -5.39 5.79 6.09
N PHE A 125 -4.20 6.31 6.03
CA PHE A 125 -3.96 7.72 6.27
C PHE A 125 -3.37 8.41 5.05
N THR A 126 -3.73 9.68 4.87
CA THR A 126 -3.08 10.56 3.89
C THR A 126 -3.02 11.98 4.43
N VAL A 127 -2.27 12.85 3.76
CA VAL A 127 -2.22 14.28 4.11
C VAL A 127 -3.18 15.06 3.20
N PRO A 128 -3.75 16.19 3.67
CA PRO A 128 -4.72 16.98 2.90
C PRO A 128 -4.21 17.43 1.52
N GLN A 129 -2.90 17.62 1.38
CA GLN A 129 -2.27 18.05 0.13
C GLN A 129 -2.21 16.93 -0.93
N ASN A 130 -2.32 15.66 -0.53
CA ASN A 130 -2.31 14.52 -1.45
C ASN A 130 -3.70 14.26 -2.04
N GLN A 131 -4.24 15.25 -2.77
CA GLN A 131 -5.56 15.16 -3.40
C GLN A 131 -5.68 13.96 -4.35
N ARG A 132 -4.57 13.61 -5.02
CA ARG A 132 -4.55 12.45 -5.91
C ARG A 132 -4.85 11.14 -5.17
N ALA A 133 -4.27 10.94 -4.00
CA ALA A 133 -4.53 9.77 -3.18
C ALA A 133 -5.97 9.79 -2.63
N GLN A 134 -6.46 10.95 -2.17
CA GLN A 134 -7.83 11.10 -1.69
C GLN A 134 -8.84 10.68 -2.78
N HIS A 135 -8.73 11.24 -4.00
CA HIS A 135 -9.59 10.85 -5.12
C HIS A 135 -9.49 9.35 -5.48
N LEU A 136 -8.29 8.76 -5.35
CA LEU A 136 -8.13 7.31 -5.58
C LEU A 136 -8.91 6.51 -4.55
N TYR A 137 -8.80 6.85 -3.27
CA TYR A 137 -9.48 6.15 -2.18
C TYR A 137 -11.00 6.28 -2.28
N GLU A 138 -11.51 7.49 -2.51
CA GLU A 138 -12.94 7.74 -2.72
C GLU A 138 -13.50 6.92 -3.90
N ARG A 139 -12.77 6.87 -5.02
CA ARG A 139 -13.16 6.06 -6.20
C ARG A 139 -13.04 4.55 -5.98
N THR A 140 -12.39 4.11 -4.94
CA THR A 140 -12.30 2.71 -4.54
C THR A 140 -13.23 2.35 -3.40
N GLY A 141 -14.10 3.27 -2.99
CA GLY A 141 -15.15 3.05 -2.00
C GLY A 141 -14.75 3.41 -0.57
N PHE A 142 -13.56 3.99 -0.36
CA PHE A 142 -13.18 4.49 0.96
C PHE A 142 -13.94 5.77 1.30
N VAL A 143 -14.35 5.89 2.54
CA VAL A 143 -15.04 7.06 3.09
C VAL A 143 -14.07 7.84 4.00
N LEU A 144 -14.06 9.17 3.91
CA LEU A 144 -13.36 10.01 4.88
C LEU A 144 -14.04 9.92 6.24
N GLU A 145 -13.35 9.36 7.23
CA GLU A 145 -13.86 9.17 8.59
C GLU A 145 -13.51 10.33 9.53
N GLY A 146 -12.49 11.10 9.18
CA GLY A 146 -12.10 12.24 9.99
C GLY A 146 -10.77 12.87 9.58
N ILE A 147 -10.48 13.99 10.25
CA ILE A 147 -9.23 14.75 10.10
C ILE A 147 -8.60 14.90 11.47
N LEU A 148 -7.41 14.36 11.63
CA LEU A 148 -6.58 14.50 12.82
C LEU A 148 -5.74 15.76 12.70
N ARG A 149 -6.08 16.79 13.48
CA ARG A 149 -5.42 18.10 13.39
C ARG A 149 -3.98 18.04 13.88
N GLN A 150 -3.03 18.61 13.11
CA GLN A 150 -1.60 18.71 13.45
C GLN A 150 -0.98 17.38 13.91
N HIS A 151 -1.42 16.28 13.30
CA HIS A 151 -1.12 14.93 13.76
C HIS A 151 0.28 14.45 13.37
N VAL A 152 0.84 14.98 12.29
CA VAL A 152 2.17 14.59 11.80
C VAL A 152 3.07 15.79 11.61
N CYS A 153 4.35 15.61 11.95
CA CYS A 153 5.38 16.57 11.62
C CYS A 153 6.05 16.12 10.32
N HIS A 154 5.97 16.94 9.29
CA HIS A 154 6.65 16.70 8.02
C HIS A 154 7.56 17.88 7.71
N ARG A 155 8.88 17.64 7.66
CA ARG A 155 9.90 18.66 7.40
C ARG A 155 9.77 19.89 8.32
N GLY A 156 9.64 19.64 9.61
CA GLY A 156 9.53 20.69 10.63
C GLY A 156 8.21 21.44 10.65
N ARG A 157 7.20 21.01 9.85
CA ARG A 157 5.85 21.60 9.87
C ARG A 157 4.83 20.56 10.29
N PHE A 158 3.97 20.92 11.21
CA PHE A 158 2.83 20.09 11.59
C PHE A 158 1.74 20.21 10.52
N THR A 159 1.19 19.09 10.13
CA THR A 159 0.08 19.00 9.18
C THR A 159 -0.99 18.06 9.69
N ASP A 160 -2.19 18.27 9.21
CA ASP A 160 -3.32 17.40 9.47
C ASP A 160 -3.13 16.05 8.78
N ARG A 161 -3.84 15.04 9.26
CA ARG A 161 -3.87 13.70 8.67
C ARG A 161 -5.31 13.28 8.44
N CYS A 162 -5.67 12.98 7.20
CA CYS A 162 -6.98 12.46 6.84
C CYS A 162 -7.00 10.96 7.08
N VAL A 163 -8.08 10.48 7.69
CA VAL A 163 -8.34 9.03 7.92
C VAL A 163 -9.44 8.61 6.95
N TYR A 164 -9.16 7.64 6.13
CA TYR A 164 -10.13 7.00 5.24
C TYR A 164 -10.31 5.54 5.64
N GLY A 165 -11.54 5.05 5.60
CA GLY A 165 -11.88 3.66 5.89
C GLY A 165 -12.82 3.07 4.86
N ILE A 166 -12.79 1.75 4.70
CA ILE A 166 -13.80 0.97 4.00
C ILE A 166 -14.19 -0.23 4.87
N LEU A 167 -15.48 -0.44 5.05
CA LEU A 167 -16.02 -1.57 5.75
C LEU A 167 -16.20 -2.77 4.81
N ARG A 168 -16.25 -3.97 5.38
CA ARG A 168 -16.47 -5.20 4.61
C ARG A 168 -17.76 -5.16 3.79
N ASP A 169 -18.84 -4.65 4.37
CA ASP A 169 -20.14 -4.59 3.68
C ASP A 169 -20.10 -3.59 2.52
N GLU A 170 -19.44 -2.45 2.68
CA GLU A 170 -19.21 -1.47 1.62
C GLU A 170 -18.33 -2.05 0.50
N TRP A 171 -17.31 -2.87 0.86
CA TRP A 171 -16.49 -3.60 -0.12
C TRP A 171 -17.31 -4.64 -0.90
N LEU A 172 -18.25 -5.34 -0.24
CA LEU A 172 -19.12 -6.31 -0.91
C LEU A 172 -20.00 -5.68 -2.02
N GLU A 173 -20.31 -4.40 -1.90
CA GLU A 173 -21.07 -3.63 -2.88
C GLU A 173 -20.24 -3.16 -4.08
N GLN A 174 -18.89 -3.24 -3.99
CA GLN A 174 -18.01 -2.76 -5.05
C GLN A 174 -17.99 -3.70 -6.27
N GLN A 175 -18.34 -3.18 -7.44
CA GLN A 175 -18.33 -3.95 -8.71
C GLN A 175 -16.92 -4.47 -9.07
N TRP A 176 -15.86 -3.69 -8.76
CA TRP A 176 -14.48 -4.07 -9.06
C TRP A 176 -13.95 -5.26 -8.24
N ARG A 177 -14.66 -5.70 -7.21
CA ARG A 177 -14.26 -6.83 -6.35
C ARG A 177 -13.98 -8.09 -7.15
N ASP A 178 -14.86 -8.40 -8.10
CA ASP A 178 -14.76 -9.61 -8.92
C ASP A 178 -13.88 -9.42 -10.16
N GLU A 179 -13.57 -8.15 -10.51
CA GLU A 179 -12.72 -7.78 -11.66
C GLU A 179 -11.23 -7.71 -11.32
N CYS A 180 -10.85 -7.82 -10.06
CA CYS A 180 -9.46 -7.68 -9.61
C CYS A 180 -8.62 -8.90 -10.01
N VAL A 181 -8.19 -8.93 -11.28
CA VAL A 181 -7.38 -10.01 -11.87
C VAL A 181 -5.89 -9.80 -11.53
N VAL A 182 -5.53 -10.08 -10.29
CA VAL A 182 -4.13 -10.12 -9.86
C VAL A 182 -3.82 -11.56 -9.44
N LYS A 183 -2.87 -12.21 -10.10
CA LYS A 183 -2.46 -13.56 -9.72
C LYS A 183 -1.45 -13.50 -8.59
N LEU A 184 -1.73 -14.19 -7.48
CA LEU A 184 -0.72 -14.56 -6.50
C LEU A 184 0.23 -15.57 -7.18
N GLU A 185 1.50 -15.20 -7.32
CA GLU A 185 2.55 -16.19 -7.55
C GLU A 185 3.13 -16.58 -6.19
N VAL A 186 2.99 -17.86 -5.87
CA VAL A 186 3.77 -18.48 -4.81
C VAL A 186 5.11 -18.82 -5.46
N PRO A 187 6.26 -18.30 -4.98
CA PRO A 187 7.57 -18.74 -5.46
C PRO A 187 7.67 -20.26 -5.29
N THR A 188 7.99 -20.94 -6.37
CA THR A 188 8.36 -22.38 -6.36
C THR A 188 9.75 -22.53 -5.78
#